data_253b0ac322f98f209fd1e3888bf6d8e0
#
_entry.id   253b0ac322f98f209fd1e3888bf6d8e0
#
_cell.length_a   1.000
_cell.length_b   1.000
_cell.length_c   1.000
_cell.angle_alpha   90.00
_cell.angle_beta   90.00
_cell.angle_gamma   90.00
#
_symmetry.space_group_name_H-M   'P 1'
#
loop_
_entity.id
_entity.type
_entity.pdbx_description
1 polymer ?
#
loop_
_entity_poly.entity_id
_entity_poly.type
_entity_poly.pdbx_seq_one_letter_code
_entity_poly.pdbx_strand_id
1 'polypeptide(L)' 'MTTEDKIKETIEITNMTCVGCARTIENELRKFDKTECSVSFTDKSFTVIFFPSDYSRNDFEKAVEVHGYRIKGNEY' A
#
# COMPACT_ATOMS: atom_id res chain seq x y z
N MET A 1 4.75 17.53 -22.55
CA MET A 1 5.11 16.61 -22.08
C MET A 1 4.30 16.14 -21.15
N THR A 2 4.05 15.17 -20.97
CA THR A 2 3.29 14.76 -20.14
C THR A 2 3.76 14.58 -19.07
N THR A 3 3.31 14.71 -18.27
CA THR A 3 3.75 14.65 -17.23
C THR A 3 3.01 13.90 -16.35
N GLU A 4 2.65 12.81 -16.62
CA GLU A 4 2.08 12.03 -15.77
C GLU A 4 3.10 11.51 -14.91
N ASP A 5 3.41 12.11 -13.85
CA ASP A 5 4.39 11.63 -12.92
C ASP A 5 3.73 10.75 -11.91
N LYS A 6 4.29 9.62 -11.67
CA LYS A 6 3.84 8.75 -10.59
C LYS A 6 4.32 9.31 -9.28
N ILE A 7 3.52 9.13 -8.23
CA ILE A 7 3.95 9.52 -6.89
C ILE A 7 4.21 8.25 -6.10
N LYS A 8 5.07 8.38 -5.09
CA LYS A 8 5.45 7.26 -4.26
C LYS A 8 4.95 7.53 -2.85
N GLU A 9 4.25 6.56 -2.30
CA GLU A 9 3.74 6.67 -0.94
C GLU A 9 4.16 5.45 -0.16
N THR A 10 4.67 5.65 1.04
CA THR A 10 5.03 4.56 1.94
C THR A 10 4.04 4.57 3.09
N ILE A 11 3.42 3.45 3.34
CA ILE A 11 2.39 3.34 4.34
C ILE A 11 2.80 2.27 5.34
N GLU A 12 2.85 2.64 6.63
CA GLU A 12 3.25 1.70 7.67
C GLU A 12 2.04 1.01 8.24
N ILE A 13 2.21 -0.25 8.58
CA ILE A 13 1.15 -1.08 9.12
C ILE A 13 1.55 -1.52 10.51
N THR A 14 0.68 -1.29 11.48
CA THR A 14 1.04 -1.54 12.87
C THR A 14 0.89 -2.99 13.27
N ASN A 15 0.07 -3.76 12.59
CA ASN A 15 -0.17 -5.14 13.00
C ASN A 15 0.22 -6.17 11.97
N MET A 16 1.25 -5.92 11.18
CA MET A 16 1.77 -6.93 10.29
C MET A 16 2.71 -7.80 11.10
N THR A 17 2.28 -9.02 11.42
CA THR A 17 3.01 -9.84 12.36
C THR A 17 3.64 -11.08 11.76
N CYS A 18 3.45 -11.36 10.49
CA CYS A 18 4.05 -12.54 9.89
C CYS A 18 4.29 -12.33 8.41
N VAL A 19 5.12 -13.18 7.84
CA VAL A 19 5.45 -13.08 6.42
C VAL A 19 4.21 -13.30 5.56
N GLY A 20 3.31 -14.15 6.00
CA GLY A 20 2.07 -14.37 5.26
C GLY A 20 1.23 -13.11 5.14
N CYS A 21 1.29 -12.25 6.17
CA CYS A 21 0.58 -10.99 6.14
C CYS A 21 1.13 -10.11 5.03
N ALA A 22 2.46 -10.04 4.93
CA ALA A 22 3.09 -9.24 3.89
C ALA A 22 2.69 -9.73 2.51
N ARG A 23 2.62 -11.04 2.33
CA ARG A 23 2.25 -11.61 1.05
C ARG A 23 0.79 -11.31 0.70
N THR A 24 -0.09 -11.33 1.70
CA THR A 24 -1.49 -10.99 1.48
C THR A 24 -1.61 -9.55 1.02
N ILE A 25 -0.87 -8.66 1.65
CA ILE A 25 -0.90 -7.25 1.27
C ILE A 25 -0.38 -7.07 -0.15
N GLU A 26 0.71 -7.76 -0.48
CA GLU A 26 1.27 -7.65 -1.81
C GLU A 26 0.27 -8.11 -2.86
N ASN A 27 -0.43 -9.20 -2.59
CA ASN A 27 -1.42 -9.71 -3.54
C ASN A 27 -2.56 -8.72 -3.73
N GLU A 28 -2.97 -8.04 -2.66
CA GLU A 28 -4.03 -7.07 -2.78
C GLU A 28 -3.59 -5.87 -3.59
N LEU A 29 -2.37 -5.43 -3.40
CA LEU A 29 -1.87 -4.27 -4.12
C LEU A 29 -1.67 -4.55 -5.58
N ARG A 30 -1.42 -5.81 -5.95
CA ARG A 30 -1.23 -6.14 -7.35
C ARG A 30 -2.51 -6.03 -8.15
N LYS A 31 -3.64 -5.92 -7.50
CA LYS A 31 -4.90 -5.78 -8.23
C LYS A 31 -5.08 -4.38 -8.82
N PHE A 32 -4.26 -3.44 -8.40
CA PHE A 32 -4.34 -2.10 -8.95
C PHE A 32 -3.52 -2.02 -10.23
N ASP A 33 -4.15 -1.58 -11.32
CA ASP A 33 -3.46 -1.48 -12.59
C ASP A 33 -2.51 -0.31 -12.62
N LYS A 34 -1.44 -0.45 -13.35
CA LYS A 34 -0.50 0.65 -13.58
C LYS A 34 0.12 1.16 -12.29
N THR A 35 0.24 0.28 -11.29
CA THR A 35 0.88 0.66 -10.05
C THR A 35 2.01 -0.32 -9.78
N GLU A 36 2.97 0.14 -9.01
CA GLU A 36 4.05 -0.71 -8.54
C GLU A 36 3.95 -0.75 -7.04
N CYS A 37 4.21 -1.89 -6.45
CA CYS A 37 4.14 -2.01 -5.02
C CYS A 37 5.30 -2.84 -4.50
N SER A 38 5.65 -2.59 -3.27
CA SER A 38 6.72 -3.33 -2.61
C SER A 38 6.34 -3.40 -1.14
N VAL A 39 6.41 -4.57 -0.55
CA VAL A 39 6.06 -4.75 0.84
C VAL A 39 7.31 -5.17 1.59
N SER A 40 7.57 -4.51 2.71
CA SER A 40 8.71 -4.83 3.54
C SER A 40 8.21 -5.35 4.88
N PHE A 41 8.42 -6.63 5.14
CA PHE A 41 8.03 -7.18 6.41
C PHE A 41 8.91 -6.65 7.54
N THR A 42 10.17 -6.42 7.24
CA THR A 42 11.10 -5.91 8.25
C THR A 42 10.68 -4.54 8.74
N ASP A 43 10.27 -3.68 7.81
CA ASP A 43 9.85 -2.33 8.16
C ASP A 43 8.37 -2.26 8.49
N LYS A 44 7.66 -3.34 8.25
CA LYS A 44 6.22 -3.42 8.48
C LYS A 44 5.52 -2.31 7.72
N SER A 45 5.90 -2.15 6.46
CA SER A 45 5.34 -1.09 5.64
C SER A 45 5.26 -1.56 4.21
N PHE A 46 4.52 -0.83 3.41
CA PHE A 46 4.50 -1.08 1.97
C PHE A 46 4.61 0.25 1.25
N THR A 47 5.19 0.19 0.07
CA THR A 47 5.37 1.36 -0.76
C THR A 47 4.60 1.14 -2.04
N VAL A 48 3.86 2.15 -2.49
CA VAL A 48 3.15 2.08 -3.74
C VAL A 48 3.57 3.25 -4.60
N ILE A 49 3.69 3.01 -5.89
CA ILE A 49 4.02 4.05 -6.86
C ILE A 49 2.89 4.02 -7.87
N PHE A 50 2.17 5.11 -7.98
CA PHE A 50 0.95 5.14 -8.77
C PHE A 50 0.73 6.51 -9.36
N PHE A 51 -0.16 6.58 -10.34
CA PHE A 51 -0.53 7.86 -10.93
C PHE A 51 -1.62 8.50 -10.07
N PRO A 52 -1.42 9.71 -9.59
CA PRO A 52 -2.42 10.34 -8.73
C PRO A 52 -3.74 10.61 -9.44
N SER A 53 -3.76 10.55 -10.76
CA SER A 53 -5.01 10.71 -11.46
C SER A 53 -5.85 9.45 -11.47
N ASP A 54 -5.23 8.29 -11.21
CA ASP A 54 -5.97 7.02 -11.20
C ASP A 54 -6.36 6.60 -9.81
N TYR A 55 -5.50 6.81 -8.85
CA TYR A 55 -5.72 6.31 -7.50
C TYR A 55 -5.26 7.35 -6.48
N SER A 56 -5.62 7.13 -5.24
CA SER A 56 -5.12 7.97 -4.17
C SER A 56 -4.59 7.06 -3.08
N ARG A 57 -3.85 7.64 -2.15
CA ARG A 57 -3.31 6.87 -1.04
C ARG A 57 -4.42 6.14 -0.30
N ASN A 58 -5.57 6.78 -0.17
CA ASN A 58 -6.68 6.19 0.57
C ASN A 58 -7.15 4.89 -0.07
N ASP A 59 -7.04 4.77 -1.39
CA ASP A 59 -7.44 3.54 -2.06
C ASP A 59 -6.59 2.36 -1.58
N PHE A 60 -5.30 2.60 -1.41
CA PHE A 60 -4.39 1.55 -0.97
C PHE A 60 -4.58 1.25 0.51
N GLU A 61 -4.85 2.27 1.30
CA GLU A 61 -5.10 2.06 2.72
C GLU A 61 -6.34 1.21 2.92
N LYS A 62 -7.39 1.49 2.17
CA LYS A 62 -8.61 0.71 2.30
C LYS A 62 -8.41 -0.73 1.85
N ALA A 63 -7.58 -0.94 0.85
CA ALA A 63 -7.35 -2.27 0.34
C ALA A 63 -6.76 -3.18 1.41
N VAL A 64 -5.88 -2.64 2.25
CA VAL A 64 -5.28 -3.45 3.29
C VAL A 64 -6.15 -3.47 4.54
N GLU A 65 -6.91 -2.42 4.81
CA GLU A 65 -7.77 -2.40 5.97
C GLU A 65 -8.90 -3.42 5.87
N VAL A 66 -9.32 -3.73 4.67
CA VAL A 66 -10.34 -4.74 4.45
C VAL A 66 -9.89 -6.09 5.00
N HIS A 67 -8.59 -6.33 5.02
CA HIS A 67 -8.06 -7.57 5.53
C HIS A 67 -7.73 -7.51 7.02
N GLY A 68 -8.11 -6.43 7.69
CA GLY A 68 -7.90 -6.33 9.12
C GLY A 68 -6.60 -5.67 9.54
N TYR A 69 -5.83 -5.14 8.60
CA TYR A 69 -4.58 -4.49 8.95
C TYR A 69 -4.82 -3.03 9.30
N ARG A 70 -4.03 -2.53 10.22
CA ARG A 70 -4.19 -1.16 10.68
C ARG A 70 -3.06 -0.31 10.16
N ILE A 71 -3.40 0.85 9.67
CA ILE A 71 -2.43 1.78 9.13
C ILE A 71 -1.94 2.68 10.24
N LYS A 72 -0.63 2.77 10.38
CA LYS A 72 -0.06 3.65 11.38
C LYS A 72 -0.31 5.08 10.95
N GLY A 73 -0.75 5.88 11.89
CA GLY A 73 -1.07 7.26 11.58
C GLY A 73 -2.56 7.48 11.38
N ASN A 74 -3.29 6.41 11.10
CA ASN A 74 -4.75 6.50 10.99
C ASN A 74 -5.43 5.85 12.16
N GLU A 75 -4.69 5.60 13.21
CA GLU A 75 -5.28 5.00 14.37
C GLU A 75 -5.70 6.08 15.26
N TYR A 76 -6.91 6.12 15.66
CA TYR A 76 -7.41 7.13 16.57
C TYR A 76 -8.10 6.49 17.72
#